data_145e8221ee8e0d5b11503d98aea76f0c
#
_entry.id   145e8221ee8e0d5b11503d98aea76f0c
#
_cell.length_a   1.000
_cell.length_b   1.000
_cell.length_c   1.000
_cell.angle_alpha   90.00
_cell.angle_beta   90.00
_cell.angle_gamma   90.00
#
_symmetry.space_group_name_H-M   'P 1'
#
loop_
_entity.id
_entity.type
_entity.pdbx_description
1 polymer ?
#
loop_
_entity_poly.entity_id
_entity_poly.type
_entity_poly.pdbx_seq_one_letter_code
_entity_poly.pdbx_strand_id
1 'polypeptide(L)'
;PVALPMMSGCMFLVERDYFESIGKFDERYPLYYEDADLSVKILKSGRTITQVPDAHLVHFVNRSGMSDLETMWSRHAESRGKYYRKWYGVRGKLTLAMTSKLLSSKLLARFRHIHPRKPYVDLGQTSQPPVLKLPRKCERFLVLMSLDLRFFLAAGLYGSGDQWTPSAQSFASFVNANFFFCAFDVSGAKPEFLGTWRYYCMSHLGVAIPMPESAAKPADEESA
;
A
#
# COMPACT_ATOMS: atom_id res chain seq x y z
N PRO A 1 13.72 1.25 -19.09
CA PRO A 1 12.95 2.36 -18.49
C PRO A 1 11.50 2.31 -18.95
N VAL A 2 10.55 2.52 -18.04
CA VAL A 2 9.12 2.52 -18.33
C VAL A 2 8.54 3.88 -17.95
N ALA A 3 7.76 4.49 -18.85
CA ALA A 3 7.08 5.74 -18.56
C ALA A 3 5.93 5.50 -17.57
N LEU A 4 5.84 6.35 -16.56
CA LEU A 4 4.83 6.27 -15.50
C LEU A 4 3.88 7.47 -15.53
N PRO A 5 2.60 7.30 -15.20
CA PRO A 5 1.67 8.41 -15.04
C PRO A 5 1.87 9.16 -13.72
N MET A 6 2.54 8.55 -12.75
CA MET A 6 2.79 9.10 -11.42
C MET A 6 3.98 8.41 -10.79
N MET A 7 4.77 9.15 -10.02
CA MET A 7 5.83 8.61 -9.17
C MET A 7 5.40 8.58 -7.70
N SER A 8 6.01 7.71 -6.92
CA SER A 8 5.95 7.76 -5.46
C SER A 8 7.07 8.65 -4.93
N GLY A 9 6.80 9.42 -3.90
CA GLY A 9 7.77 10.30 -3.25
C GLY A 9 8.86 9.58 -2.44
N CYS A 10 8.90 8.24 -2.45
CA CYS A 10 9.87 7.49 -1.66
C CYS A 10 11.31 7.62 -2.17
N MET A 11 11.51 7.70 -3.49
CA MET A 11 12.80 8.01 -4.13
C MET A 11 12.58 8.49 -5.55
N PHE A 12 13.15 9.61 -5.90
CA PHE A 12 13.20 10.10 -7.28
C PHE A 12 14.43 10.98 -7.49
N LEU A 13 14.82 11.11 -8.74
CA LEU A 13 15.88 12.01 -9.18
C LEU A 13 15.29 13.01 -10.16
N VAL A 14 15.58 14.28 -9.98
CA VAL A 14 15.14 15.37 -10.84
C VAL A 14 16.25 16.42 -10.93
N GLU A 15 16.39 17.04 -12.10
CA GLU A 15 17.29 18.16 -12.31
C GLU A 15 16.84 19.35 -11.45
N ARG A 16 17.76 19.98 -10.72
CA ARG A 16 17.46 21.06 -9.77
C ARG A 16 16.75 22.24 -10.43
N ASP A 17 17.33 22.78 -11.49
CA ASP A 17 16.81 23.98 -12.16
C ASP A 17 15.41 23.74 -12.72
N TYR A 18 15.19 22.54 -13.28
CA TYR A 18 13.88 22.14 -13.72
C TYR A 18 12.88 22.00 -12.55
N PHE A 19 13.28 21.35 -11.45
CA PHE A 19 12.43 21.21 -10.26
C PHE A 19 12.02 22.57 -9.69
N GLU A 20 12.95 23.53 -9.68
CA GLU A 20 12.67 24.90 -9.27
C GLU A 20 11.74 25.61 -10.24
N SER A 21 11.94 25.43 -11.54
CA SER A 21 11.13 26.08 -12.58
C SER A 21 9.66 25.66 -12.58
N ILE A 22 9.35 24.40 -12.19
CA ILE A 22 7.98 23.89 -12.06
C ILE A 22 7.35 24.17 -10.68
N GLY A 23 8.06 24.89 -9.80
CA GLY A 23 7.55 25.33 -8.49
C GLY A 23 7.64 24.27 -7.42
N LYS A 24 8.65 23.39 -7.47
CA LYS A 24 8.99 22.43 -6.38
C LYS A 24 7.79 21.64 -5.85
N PHE A 25 7.90 21.12 -4.63
CA PHE A 25 6.75 20.63 -3.89
C PHE A 25 5.82 21.78 -3.48
N ASP A 26 4.54 21.51 -3.44
CA ASP A 26 3.55 22.44 -2.93
C ASP A 26 3.40 22.22 -1.41
N GLU A 27 3.98 23.11 -0.62
CA GLU A 27 4.03 23.03 0.85
C GLU A 27 2.65 23.07 1.53
N ARG A 28 1.59 23.33 0.77
CA ARG A 28 0.22 23.28 1.31
C ARG A 28 -0.26 21.86 1.60
N TYR A 29 0.44 20.83 1.09
CA TYR A 29 0.14 19.44 1.42
C TYR A 29 0.82 19.03 2.73
N PRO A 30 0.09 18.83 3.84
CA PRO A 30 0.69 18.47 5.12
C PRO A 30 1.24 17.04 5.14
N LEU A 31 0.67 16.14 4.32
CA LEU A 31 1.11 14.76 4.16
C LEU A 31 0.36 14.12 2.99
N TYR A 32 1.08 13.41 2.12
CA TYR A 32 0.57 12.78 0.89
C TYR A 32 0.06 13.79 -0.16
N TYR A 33 -0.05 13.35 -1.38
CA TYR A 33 -0.44 14.11 -2.58
C TYR A 33 0.60 15.13 -3.07
N GLU A 34 1.67 15.41 -2.34
CA GLU A 34 2.79 16.24 -2.81
C GLU A 34 3.49 15.61 -4.01
N ASP A 35 3.65 14.29 -4.00
CA ASP A 35 4.24 13.50 -5.09
C ASP A 35 3.28 13.39 -6.30
N ALA A 36 2.00 13.20 -6.05
CA ALA A 36 0.98 13.23 -7.09
C ALA A 36 0.89 14.62 -7.75
N ASP A 37 0.94 15.69 -6.96
CA ASP A 37 0.95 17.08 -7.44
C ASP A 37 2.17 17.38 -8.31
N LEU A 38 3.35 16.98 -7.83
CA LEU A 38 4.59 17.12 -8.57
C LEU A 38 4.56 16.32 -9.88
N SER A 39 4.02 15.09 -9.84
CA SER A 39 3.84 14.26 -11.04
C SER A 39 2.99 14.96 -12.09
N VAL A 40 1.88 15.58 -11.69
CA VAL A 40 1.03 16.34 -12.63
C VAL A 40 1.77 17.57 -13.18
N LYS A 41 2.55 18.28 -12.36
CA LYS A 41 3.37 19.42 -12.83
C LYS A 41 4.37 18.96 -13.90
N ILE A 42 5.07 17.84 -13.67
CA ILE A 42 6.04 17.27 -14.61
C ILE A 42 5.35 16.93 -15.94
N LEU A 43 4.25 16.18 -15.89
CA LEU A 43 3.55 15.75 -17.11
C LEU A 43 2.96 16.94 -17.87
N LYS A 44 2.43 17.95 -17.17
CA LYS A 44 1.90 19.17 -17.82
C LYS A 44 2.98 20.06 -18.43
N SER A 45 4.24 19.97 -17.97
CA SER A 45 5.36 20.66 -18.60
C SER A 45 5.86 19.96 -19.88
N GLY A 46 5.25 18.83 -20.27
CA GLY A 46 5.64 18.04 -21.44
C GLY A 46 6.80 17.07 -21.18
N ARG A 47 7.28 16.96 -19.93
CA ARG A 47 8.30 15.97 -19.57
C ARG A 47 7.66 14.65 -19.12
N THR A 48 8.46 13.59 -19.09
CA THR A 48 8.04 12.23 -18.71
C THR A 48 8.61 11.84 -17.35
N ILE A 49 7.85 11.02 -16.63
CA ILE A 49 8.32 10.33 -15.43
C ILE A 49 8.73 8.92 -15.86
N THR A 50 9.94 8.51 -15.53
CA THR A 50 10.48 7.23 -15.99
C THR A 50 10.96 6.40 -14.81
N GLN A 51 10.51 5.15 -14.73
CA GLN A 51 11.05 4.18 -13.79
C GLN A 51 12.37 3.63 -14.31
N VAL A 52 13.38 3.58 -13.44
CA VAL A 52 14.66 2.93 -13.67
C VAL A 52 14.66 1.60 -12.92
N PRO A 53 14.51 0.45 -13.63
CA PRO A 53 14.33 -0.85 -12.97
C PRO A 53 15.50 -1.30 -12.11
N ASP A 54 16.71 -0.83 -12.41
CA ASP A 54 17.93 -1.20 -11.69
C ASP A 54 18.17 -0.35 -10.43
N ALA A 55 17.35 0.70 -10.21
CA ALA A 55 17.39 1.49 -8.99
C ALA A 55 16.47 0.88 -7.94
N HIS A 56 17.05 0.29 -6.91
CA HIS A 56 16.33 -0.40 -5.85
C HIS A 56 16.46 0.33 -4.51
N LEU A 57 15.39 0.35 -3.75
CA LEU A 57 15.38 0.77 -2.35
C LEU A 57 14.44 -0.11 -1.53
N VAL A 58 14.67 -0.18 -0.24
CA VAL A 58 13.72 -0.75 0.72
C VAL A 58 12.94 0.39 1.35
N HIS A 59 11.64 0.45 1.08
CA HIS A 59 10.75 1.46 1.61
C HIS A 59 9.84 0.87 2.69
N PHE A 60 10.01 1.33 3.92
CA PHE A 60 9.14 0.96 5.03
C PHE A 60 7.87 1.81 4.99
N VAL A 61 6.87 1.30 4.28
CA VAL A 61 5.60 2.00 4.07
C VAL A 61 4.99 2.42 5.41
N ASN A 62 4.54 3.67 5.45
CA ASN A 62 3.74 4.25 6.54
C ASN A 62 4.43 4.39 7.91
N ARG A 63 5.75 4.30 7.99
CA ARG A 63 6.49 4.48 9.25
C ARG A 63 6.25 5.86 9.87
N SER A 64 6.17 6.90 9.05
CA SER A 64 5.96 8.29 9.51
C SER A 64 4.56 8.55 10.07
N GLY A 65 3.57 7.68 9.75
CA GLY A 65 2.18 7.84 10.21
C GLY A 65 1.76 6.85 11.29
N MET A 66 2.62 5.89 11.66
CA MET A 66 2.26 4.79 12.57
C MET A 66 2.07 5.22 14.03
N SER A 67 2.67 6.33 14.45
CA SER A 67 2.55 6.86 15.81
C SER A 67 1.21 7.57 16.07
N ASP A 68 0.53 8.03 15.01
CA ASP A 68 -0.74 8.75 15.09
C ASP A 68 -1.53 8.57 13.79
N LEU A 69 -2.30 7.50 13.74
CA LEU A 69 -3.11 7.14 12.56
C LEU A 69 -4.25 8.14 12.32
N GLU A 70 -4.82 8.71 13.36
CA GLU A 70 -5.94 9.66 13.23
C GLU A 70 -5.46 10.95 12.56
N THR A 71 -4.38 11.53 13.06
CA THR A 71 -3.74 12.69 12.44
C THR A 71 -3.28 12.40 11.01
N MET A 72 -2.73 11.21 10.75
CA MET A 72 -2.35 10.79 9.41
C MET A 72 -3.53 10.78 8.43
N TRP A 73 -4.64 10.14 8.83
CA TRP A 73 -5.84 10.09 7.99
C TRP A 73 -6.49 11.46 7.77
N SER A 74 -6.48 12.30 8.80
CA SER A 74 -6.95 13.69 8.71
C SER A 74 -6.14 14.48 7.69
N ARG A 75 -4.81 14.44 7.78
CA ARG A 75 -3.89 15.10 6.84
C ARG A 75 -4.02 14.55 5.42
N HIS A 76 -4.17 13.23 5.27
CA HIS A 76 -4.43 12.62 3.96
C HIS A 76 -5.73 13.12 3.34
N ALA A 77 -6.81 13.21 4.14
CA ALA A 77 -8.10 13.71 3.67
C ALA A 77 -8.03 15.20 3.27
N GLU A 78 -7.30 16.00 4.04
CA GLU A 78 -7.04 17.41 3.75
C GLU A 78 -6.26 17.57 2.44
N SER A 79 -5.14 16.86 2.29
CA SER A 79 -4.31 16.88 1.09
C SER A 79 -5.10 16.45 -0.15
N ARG A 80 -5.91 15.40 -0.03
CA ARG A 80 -6.80 14.96 -1.10
C ARG A 80 -7.75 16.07 -1.54
N GLY A 81 -8.37 16.75 -0.59
CA GLY A 81 -9.27 17.87 -0.87
C GLY A 81 -8.57 19.02 -1.62
N LYS A 82 -7.36 19.36 -1.19
CA LYS A 82 -6.52 20.40 -1.82
C LYS A 82 -6.13 20.00 -3.25
N TYR A 83 -5.69 18.75 -3.45
CA TYR A 83 -5.28 18.23 -4.76
C TYR A 83 -6.43 18.27 -5.77
N TYR A 84 -7.59 17.73 -5.42
CA TYR A 84 -8.74 17.72 -6.32
C TYR A 84 -9.25 19.13 -6.62
N ARG A 85 -9.22 20.04 -5.64
CA ARG A 85 -9.56 21.44 -5.87
C ARG A 85 -8.58 22.14 -6.80
N LYS A 86 -7.27 21.91 -6.64
CA LYS A 86 -6.21 22.52 -7.44
C LYS A 86 -6.29 22.11 -8.91
N TRP A 87 -6.41 20.81 -9.17
CA TRP A 87 -6.30 20.25 -10.52
C TRP A 87 -7.62 20.14 -11.27
N TYR A 88 -8.73 20.01 -10.56
CA TYR A 88 -10.06 19.79 -11.14
C TYR A 88 -11.11 20.84 -10.73
N GLY A 89 -10.72 21.83 -9.91
CA GLY A 89 -11.59 22.94 -9.51
C GLY A 89 -12.84 22.46 -8.75
N VAL A 90 -13.96 23.15 -9.02
CA VAL A 90 -15.27 22.83 -8.42
C VAL A 90 -15.75 21.43 -8.81
N ARG A 91 -15.49 21.00 -10.04
CA ARG A 91 -15.86 19.65 -10.51
C ARG A 91 -15.16 18.57 -9.69
N GLY A 92 -13.87 18.73 -9.40
CA GLY A 92 -13.12 17.81 -8.55
C GLY A 92 -13.69 17.73 -7.13
N LYS A 93 -14.07 18.87 -6.55
CA LYS A 93 -14.72 18.91 -5.23
C LYS A 93 -16.07 18.17 -5.23
N LEU A 94 -16.89 18.39 -6.25
CA LEU A 94 -18.19 17.72 -6.40
C LEU A 94 -18.02 16.22 -6.61
N THR A 95 -17.10 15.80 -7.48
CA THR A 95 -16.80 14.38 -7.70
C THR A 95 -16.33 13.71 -6.42
N LEU A 96 -15.47 14.37 -5.65
CA LEU A 96 -14.99 13.85 -4.36
C LEU A 96 -16.14 13.69 -3.35
N ALA A 97 -17.01 14.68 -3.25
CA ALA A 97 -18.17 14.65 -2.37
C ALA A 97 -19.18 13.55 -2.78
N MET A 98 -19.46 13.44 -4.08
CA MET A 98 -20.37 12.41 -4.63
C MET A 98 -19.81 11.01 -4.41
N THR A 99 -18.54 10.76 -4.75
CA THR A 99 -17.91 9.45 -4.58
C THR A 99 -17.80 9.08 -3.10
N SER A 100 -17.47 10.03 -2.22
CA SER A 100 -17.44 9.81 -0.78
C SER A 100 -18.84 9.43 -0.26
N LYS A 101 -19.89 10.17 -0.64
CA LYS A 101 -21.28 9.89 -0.24
C LYS A 101 -21.76 8.54 -0.80
N LEU A 102 -21.43 8.25 -2.05
CA LEU A 102 -21.77 6.99 -2.71
C LEU A 102 -21.05 5.82 -2.01
N LEU A 103 -19.76 5.96 -1.78
CA LEU A 103 -18.96 4.95 -1.07
C LEU A 103 -19.36 4.81 0.42
N SER A 104 -19.94 5.80 1.07
CA SER A 104 -20.45 5.70 2.43
C SER A 104 -21.89 5.17 2.51
N SER A 105 -22.57 4.98 1.37
CA SER A 105 -23.95 4.50 1.35
C SER A 105 -24.04 3.03 1.79
N LYS A 106 -25.05 2.72 2.64
CA LYS A 106 -25.32 1.35 3.09
C LYS A 106 -25.67 0.41 1.90
N LEU A 107 -26.23 0.95 0.84
CA LEU A 107 -26.59 0.20 -0.37
C LEU A 107 -25.35 -0.36 -1.07
N LEU A 108 -24.27 0.43 -1.15
CA LEU A 108 -23.00 0.01 -1.77
C LEU A 108 -22.06 -0.69 -0.78
N ALA A 109 -22.35 -0.65 0.52
CA ALA A 109 -21.60 -1.44 1.50
C ALA A 109 -21.58 -2.93 1.13
N ARG A 110 -22.69 -3.44 0.58
CA ARG A 110 -22.85 -4.80 0.08
C ARG A 110 -21.86 -5.17 -1.05
N PHE A 111 -21.42 -4.20 -1.85
CA PHE A 111 -20.45 -4.40 -2.93
C PHE A 111 -19.01 -4.06 -2.53
N ARG A 112 -18.80 -3.50 -1.35
CA ARG A 112 -17.47 -3.12 -0.84
C ARG A 112 -16.67 -4.28 -0.25
N HIS A 113 -17.30 -5.40 0.01
CA HIS A 113 -16.62 -6.61 0.44
C HIS A 113 -15.89 -7.23 -0.76
N ILE A 114 -14.84 -6.55 -1.22
CA ILE A 114 -13.76 -7.21 -1.95
C ILE A 114 -12.98 -7.97 -0.88
N HIS A 115 -13.60 -9.01 -0.34
CA HIS A 115 -12.86 -10.01 0.38
C HIS A 115 -11.96 -10.71 -0.63
N PRO A 116 -10.69 -10.98 -0.29
CA PRO A 116 -9.94 -11.96 -1.05
C PRO A 116 -10.84 -13.20 -1.11
N ARG A 117 -11.18 -13.63 -2.33
CA ARG A 117 -12.17 -14.71 -2.56
C ARG A 117 -11.73 -16.08 -2.04
N LYS A 118 -10.61 -16.16 -1.34
CA LYS A 118 -10.07 -17.37 -0.74
C LYS A 118 -9.73 -17.09 0.72
N PRO A 119 -9.98 -18.04 1.62
CA PRO A 119 -9.60 -17.93 3.01
C PRO A 119 -8.08 -17.73 3.10
N TYR A 120 -7.64 -16.91 4.02
CA TYR A 120 -6.21 -16.79 4.33
C TYR A 120 -5.78 -17.90 5.29
N VAL A 121 -4.53 -18.28 5.21
CA VAL A 121 -3.89 -19.15 6.21
C VAL A 121 -3.46 -18.27 7.38
N ASP A 122 -3.94 -18.58 8.58
CA ASP A 122 -3.53 -17.88 9.80
C ASP A 122 -2.23 -18.48 10.33
N LEU A 123 -1.17 -17.68 10.36
CA LEU A 123 0.14 -18.07 10.88
C LEU A 123 0.26 -17.81 12.40
N GLY A 124 -0.82 -17.31 13.02
CA GLY A 124 -0.88 -17.04 14.46
C GLY A 124 -0.15 -15.77 14.88
N GLN A 125 0.16 -15.72 16.19
CA GLN A 125 0.80 -14.59 16.86
C GLN A 125 2.15 -15.05 17.41
N THR A 126 3.22 -14.44 16.93
CA THR A 126 4.58 -14.79 17.37
C THR A 126 5.56 -13.64 17.18
N SER A 127 6.66 -13.67 17.94
CA SER A 127 7.81 -12.79 17.78
C SER A 127 8.88 -13.34 16.82
N GLN A 128 8.60 -14.49 16.18
CA GLN A 128 9.50 -15.08 15.17
C GLN A 128 9.06 -14.66 13.75
N PRO A 129 9.99 -14.61 12.78
CA PRO A 129 9.64 -14.32 11.39
C PRO A 129 8.61 -15.30 10.84
N PRO A 130 7.59 -14.82 10.10
CA PRO A 130 6.62 -15.71 9.45
C PRO A 130 7.28 -16.53 8.33
N VAL A 131 6.87 -17.78 8.19
CA VAL A 131 7.25 -18.63 7.05
C VAL A 131 6.00 -18.89 6.21
N LEU A 132 5.96 -18.35 5.01
CA LEU A 132 4.90 -18.58 4.04
C LEU A 132 5.25 -19.81 3.23
N LYS A 133 4.52 -20.91 3.41
CA LYS A 133 4.65 -22.11 2.57
C LYS A 133 3.78 -21.94 1.34
N LEU A 134 4.39 -21.98 0.16
CA LEU A 134 3.68 -21.90 -1.10
C LEU A 134 3.13 -23.27 -1.49
N PRO A 135 2.04 -23.36 -2.25
CA PRO A 135 1.44 -24.63 -2.66
C PRO A 135 2.32 -25.44 -3.63
N ARG A 136 3.31 -24.80 -4.23
CA ARG A 136 4.27 -25.43 -5.15
C ARG A 136 5.57 -24.61 -5.20
N LYS A 137 6.62 -25.24 -5.70
CA LYS A 137 7.89 -24.58 -6.03
C LYS A 137 7.71 -23.69 -7.27
N CYS A 138 8.19 -22.46 -7.20
CA CYS A 138 8.16 -21.48 -8.28
C CYS A 138 9.57 -21.05 -8.64
N GLU A 139 9.84 -20.86 -9.92
CA GLU A 139 11.11 -20.28 -10.39
C GLU A 139 11.22 -18.81 -9.94
N ARG A 140 10.09 -18.09 -10.00
CA ARG A 140 9.98 -16.72 -9.53
C ARG A 140 8.59 -16.46 -8.98
N PHE A 141 8.52 -15.98 -7.76
CA PHE A 141 7.28 -15.53 -7.16
C PHE A 141 7.38 -14.08 -6.68
N LEU A 142 6.24 -13.42 -6.56
CA LEU A 142 6.07 -12.11 -5.94
C LEU A 142 5.25 -12.29 -4.67
N VAL A 143 5.78 -11.85 -3.52
CA VAL A 143 5.03 -11.71 -2.28
C VAL A 143 4.69 -10.24 -2.09
N LEU A 144 3.42 -9.93 -1.92
CA LEU A 144 2.94 -8.64 -1.46
C LEU A 144 2.72 -8.69 0.05
N MET A 145 3.23 -7.72 0.76
CA MET A 145 3.04 -7.54 2.20
C MET A 145 2.29 -6.23 2.48
N SER A 146 1.25 -6.29 3.28
CA SER A 146 0.43 -5.14 3.64
C SER A 146 -0.04 -5.23 5.10
N LEU A 147 -0.38 -4.09 5.69
CA LEU A 147 -1.10 -3.98 6.96
C LEU A 147 -2.63 -4.00 6.76
N ASP A 148 -3.08 -4.00 5.50
CA ASP A 148 -4.49 -4.06 5.12
C ASP A 148 -4.75 -5.27 4.21
N LEU A 149 -5.78 -6.05 4.54
CA LEU A 149 -6.19 -7.23 3.78
C LEU A 149 -6.57 -6.93 2.32
N ARG A 150 -6.87 -5.67 1.99
CA ARG A 150 -7.17 -5.22 0.62
C ARG A 150 -5.91 -4.97 -0.22
N PHE A 151 -4.73 -5.01 0.40
CA PHE A 151 -3.46 -4.73 -0.25
C PHE A 151 -3.45 -3.39 -1.01
N PHE A 152 -4.17 -2.39 -0.48
CA PHE A 152 -4.23 -1.07 -1.10
C PHE A 152 -2.85 -0.40 -1.13
N LEU A 153 -2.09 -0.56 -0.05
CA LEU A 153 -0.67 -0.24 0.02
C LEU A 153 0.06 -1.53 0.37
N ALA A 154 0.95 -1.96 -0.49
CA ALA A 154 1.71 -3.19 -0.29
C ALA A 154 3.16 -3.02 -0.71
N ALA A 155 4.08 -3.60 0.07
CA ALA A 155 5.45 -3.83 -0.33
C ALA A 155 5.53 -5.11 -1.15
N GLY A 156 6.22 -5.08 -2.29
CA GLY A 156 6.44 -6.23 -3.15
C GLY A 156 7.85 -6.77 -3.00
N LEU A 157 7.98 -8.09 -2.84
CA LEU A 157 9.27 -8.78 -2.70
C LEU A 157 9.28 -10.00 -3.62
N TYR A 158 10.33 -10.12 -4.41
CA TYR A 158 10.53 -11.28 -5.27
C TYR A 158 11.30 -12.38 -4.54
N GLY A 159 11.04 -13.62 -4.93
CA GLY A 159 11.76 -14.78 -4.46
C GLY A 159 11.64 -15.96 -5.41
N SER A 160 12.23 -17.10 -5.04
CA SER A 160 12.14 -18.37 -5.76
C SER A 160 12.07 -19.51 -4.75
N GLY A 161 11.55 -20.66 -5.17
CA GLY A 161 11.37 -21.84 -4.30
C GLY A 161 9.91 -22.09 -3.93
N ASP A 162 9.70 -22.75 -2.80
CA ASP A 162 8.39 -23.16 -2.28
C ASP A 162 8.03 -22.53 -0.94
N GLN A 163 8.86 -21.61 -0.45
CA GLN A 163 8.61 -20.86 0.77
C GLN A 163 9.22 -19.48 0.72
N TRP A 164 8.70 -18.58 1.56
CA TRP A 164 9.24 -17.24 1.76
C TRP A 164 9.23 -16.87 3.25
N THR A 165 10.26 -16.16 3.67
CA THR A 165 10.37 -15.52 4.98
C THR A 165 11.06 -14.16 4.81
N PRO A 166 10.71 -13.14 5.61
CA PRO A 166 11.44 -11.87 5.60
C PRO A 166 12.88 -12.09 6.06
N SER A 167 13.81 -11.29 5.55
CA SER A 167 15.18 -11.27 6.10
C SER A 167 15.16 -10.81 7.57
N ALA A 168 16.16 -11.21 8.35
CA ALA A 168 16.29 -10.79 9.74
C ALA A 168 16.28 -9.25 9.87
N GLN A 169 16.94 -8.54 8.96
CA GLN A 169 16.97 -7.09 8.92
C GLN A 169 15.58 -6.49 8.64
N SER A 170 14.83 -7.05 7.69
CA SER A 170 13.46 -6.60 7.40
C SER A 170 12.53 -6.90 8.57
N PHE A 171 12.66 -8.09 9.17
CA PHE A 171 11.82 -8.50 10.29
C PHE A 171 12.07 -7.65 11.54
N ALA A 172 13.30 -7.22 11.80
CA ALA A 172 13.64 -6.32 12.91
C ALA A 172 12.86 -4.99 12.88
N SER A 173 12.32 -4.61 11.73
CA SER A 173 11.49 -3.40 11.58
C SER A 173 9.98 -3.65 11.65
N PHE A 174 9.54 -4.89 11.84
CA PHE A 174 8.13 -5.19 12.03
C PHE A 174 7.68 -4.65 13.39
N VAL A 175 6.44 -4.19 13.45
CA VAL A 175 5.80 -3.63 14.64
C VAL A 175 4.68 -4.55 15.11
N ASN A 176 4.16 -4.32 16.30
CA ASN A 176 2.98 -5.02 16.81
C ASN A 176 1.77 -4.71 15.93
N ALA A 177 1.53 -5.55 14.93
CA ALA A 177 0.45 -5.38 13.98
C ALA A 177 0.09 -6.69 13.28
N ASN A 178 -1.09 -6.72 12.65
CA ASN A 178 -1.39 -7.72 11.65
C ASN A 178 -0.72 -7.39 10.33
N PHE A 179 0.00 -8.36 9.82
CA PHE A 179 0.55 -8.35 8.48
C PHE A 179 -0.23 -9.35 7.63
N PHE A 180 -0.58 -8.91 6.44
CA PHE A 180 -1.19 -9.74 5.43
C PHE A 180 -0.20 -9.93 4.29
N PHE A 181 -0.12 -11.17 3.82
CA PHE A 181 0.74 -11.53 2.70
C PHE A 181 -0.10 -12.16 1.60
N CYS A 182 0.22 -11.86 0.36
CA CYS A 182 -0.39 -12.45 -0.82
C CYS A 182 0.71 -12.82 -1.80
N ALA A 183 0.72 -14.05 -2.28
CA ALA A 183 1.77 -14.52 -3.19
C ALA A 183 1.22 -14.83 -4.57
N PHE A 184 2.04 -14.55 -5.59
CA PHE A 184 1.79 -14.84 -6.99
C PHE A 184 3.00 -15.51 -7.61
N ASP A 185 2.78 -16.58 -8.38
CA ASP A 185 3.79 -17.06 -9.31
C ASP A 185 3.87 -16.10 -10.50
N VAL A 186 5.05 -15.58 -10.74
CA VAL A 186 5.34 -14.62 -11.83
C VAL A 186 6.38 -15.17 -12.80
N SER A 187 6.57 -16.50 -12.82
CA SER A 187 7.45 -17.17 -13.77
C SER A 187 6.89 -17.15 -15.19
N GLY A 188 5.58 -17.13 -15.34
CA GLY A 188 4.88 -17.13 -16.63
C GLY A 188 4.48 -15.74 -17.11
N ALA A 189 3.82 -15.69 -18.27
CA ALA A 189 3.35 -14.45 -18.89
C ALA A 189 2.22 -13.75 -18.10
N LYS A 190 1.52 -14.48 -17.23
CA LYS A 190 0.45 -13.94 -16.36
C LYS A 190 0.72 -14.36 -14.92
N PRO A 191 0.59 -13.45 -13.97
CA PRO A 191 0.68 -13.79 -12.55
C PRO A 191 -0.40 -14.80 -12.16
N GLU A 192 -0.01 -15.87 -11.47
CA GLU A 192 -0.91 -16.88 -10.93
C GLU A 192 -0.95 -16.78 -9.40
N PHE A 193 -2.14 -16.68 -8.85
CA PHE A 193 -2.35 -16.53 -7.41
C PHE A 193 -1.99 -17.84 -6.68
N LEU A 194 -1.16 -17.74 -5.62
CA LEU A 194 -0.69 -18.86 -4.81
C LEU A 194 -1.37 -18.97 -3.45
N GLY A 195 -1.70 -17.83 -2.83
CA GLY A 195 -2.36 -17.85 -1.53
C GLY A 195 -2.30 -16.50 -0.81
N THR A 196 -3.01 -16.45 0.32
CA THR A 196 -3.01 -15.31 1.25
C THR A 196 -2.76 -15.82 2.66
N TRP A 197 -1.98 -15.09 3.44
CA TRP A 197 -1.63 -15.41 4.82
C TRP A 197 -1.86 -14.19 5.71
N ARG A 198 -2.23 -14.44 6.95
CA ARG A 198 -2.27 -13.46 8.04
C ARG A 198 -1.23 -13.84 9.08
N TYR A 199 -0.57 -12.85 9.64
CA TYR A 199 0.42 -13.01 10.68
C TYR A 199 0.31 -11.83 11.64
N TYR A 200 0.23 -12.08 12.94
CA TYR A 200 0.34 -11.03 13.94
C TYR A 200 1.76 -11.00 14.53
N CYS A 201 2.47 -9.92 14.28
CA CYS A 201 3.80 -9.70 14.84
C CYS A 201 3.70 -9.21 16.29
N MET A 202 4.30 -9.94 17.22
CA MET A 202 4.56 -9.48 18.59
C MET A 202 5.97 -8.93 18.66
N SER A 203 6.14 -7.66 18.30
CA SER A 203 7.45 -7.00 18.25
C SER A 203 7.92 -6.59 19.65
N HIS A 204 9.22 -6.63 19.89
CA HIS A 204 9.85 -6.09 21.09
C HIS A 204 9.82 -4.56 21.18
N LEU A 205 9.38 -3.86 20.15
CA LEU A 205 9.40 -2.40 20.06
C LEU A 205 8.21 -1.72 20.76
N GLY A 206 7.29 -2.48 21.37
CA GLY A 206 6.23 -1.96 22.25
C GLY A 206 5.16 -1.07 21.61
N VAL A 207 5.19 -0.85 20.31
CA VAL A 207 4.18 -0.04 19.61
C VAL A 207 3.05 -0.94 19.10
N ALA A 208 1.89 -0.90 19.74
CA ALA A 208 0.68 -1.57 19.27
C ALA A 208 -0.07 -0.66 18.28
N ILE A 209 -0.36 -1.18 17.08
CA ILE A 209 -1.29 -0.55 16.16
C ILE A 209 -2.68 -1.11 16.45
N PRO A 210 -3.69 -0.27 16.82
CA PRO A 210 -5.04 -0.74 17.04
C PRO A 210 -5.62 -1.40 15.78
N MET A 211 -6.26 -2.55 15.97
CA MET A 211 -6.99 -3.21 14.89
C MET A 211 -8.26 -2.43 14.56
N PRO A 212 -8.60 -2.23 13.30
CA PRO A 212 -9.95 -1.85 12.94
C PRO A 212 -10.91 -2.99 13.33
N GLU A 213 -11.98 -2.68 14.08
CA GLU A 213 -12.96 -3.64 14.61
C GLU A 213 -13.55 -4.60 13.55
N SER A 214 -13.51 -4.23 12.28
CA SER A 214 -14.02 -5.06 11.18
C SER A 214 -13.13 -6.25 10.80
N ALA A 215 -11.91 -6.36 11.33
CA ALA A 215 -10.99 -7.44 11.00
C ALA A 215 -10.98 -8.57 12.07
N ALA A 216 -11.74 -8.42 13.14
CA ALA A 216 -11.69 -9.31 14.31
C ALA A 216 -12.72 -10.46 14.29
N LYS A 217 -13.55 -10.62 13.26
CA LYS A 217 -14.46 -11.76 13.16
C LYS A 217 -13.90 -12.81 12.20
N PRO A 218 -13.55 -14.02 12.70
CA PRO A 218 -13.38 -15.17 11.83
C PRO A 218 -14.72 -15.45 11.13
N ALA A 219 -14.63 -15.86 9.86
CA ALA A 219 -15.78 -16.27 9.07
C ALA A 219 -16.17 -17.75 9.41
N ASP A 220 -16.38 -18.04 10.69
CA ASP A 220 -16.90 -19.31 11.17
C ASP A 220 -18.19 -19.01 11.93
N GLU A 221 -19.28 -19.30 11.29
CA GLU A 221 -20.63 -19.58 11.80
C GLU A 221 -21.71 -19.00 10.87
N GLU A 222 -21.84 -19.62 9.68
CA GLU A 222 -23.12 -19.72 8.99
C GLU A 222 -23.14 -21.02 8.15
N SER A 223 -23.34 -22.13 8.85
CA SER A 223 -23.91 -23.35 8.26
C SER A 223 -24.66 -24.10 9.35
N ALA A 224 -25.88 -23.72 9.57
CA ALA A 224 -26.94 -24.56 10.13
C ALA A 224 -28.28 -24.11 9.54
#